data_81567c180461fd1942c58a20fb8071f4
#
_entry.id   81567c180461fd1942c58a20fb8071f4
#
_cell.length_a   1.000
_cell.length_b   1.000
_cell.length_c   1.000
_cell.angle_alpha   90.00
_cell.angle_beta   90.00
_cell.angle_gamma   90.00
#
_symmetry.space_group_name_H-M   'P 1'
#
loop_
_entity.id
_entity.type
_entity.pdbx_description
1 polymer ?
#
loop_
_entity_poly.entity_id
_entity_poly.type
_entity_poly.pdbx_seq_one_letter_code
_entity_poly.pdbx_strand_id
1 'polypeptide(L)'
;NDGVPVVLSNMTNTYVDFAYTPDKIERGLSWGGFVDERRSFSLLPYDIYRSVRWDDKGRMRDIASLPEGKTPLDIKENVVGVQAQLWTETVRCFDHVTSYVFPKVCGVFERAWNASPSWEGTTIADDPSFLQELDRYYSTVVSHEIPYYEDMQIAYRHRKNQ
;
A
#
# COMPACT_ATOMS: atom_id res chain seq x y z
N ASN A 1 -12.81 -1.75 20.73
CA ASN A 1 -13.62 -2.89 20.21
C ASN A 1 -15.10 -2.74 20.56
N ASP A 2 -15.69 -1.60 20.16
CA ASP A 2 -17.07 -1.24 20.54
C ASP A 2 -18.12 -1.80 19.57
N GLY A 3 -17.75 -2.78 18.73
CA GLY A 3 -18.64 -3.39 17.73
C GLY A 3 -18.98 -2.50 16.54
N VAL A 4 -18.27 -1.38 16.36
CA VAL A 4 -18.53 -0.44 15.26
C VAL A 4 -17.85 -0.94 13.99
N PRO A 5 -18.58 -1.11 12.86
CA PRO A 5 -17.99 -1.43 11.57
C PRO A 5 -17.02 -0.33 11.10
N VAL A 6 -15.86 -0.71 10.58
CA VAL A 6 -14.81 0.21 10.13
C VAL A 6 -14.39 -0.10 8.69
N VAL A 7 -14.25 0.92 7.87
CA VAL A 7 -13.52 0.86 6.62
C VAL A 7 -12.14 1.48 6.86
N LEU A 8 -11.08 0.74 6.58
CA LEU A 8 -9.72 1.20 6.81
C LEU A 8 -9.24 2.08 5.66
N SER A 9 -8.70 3.24 6.02
CA SER A 9 -8.06 4.18 5.11
C SER A 9 -6.73 4.64 5.71
N ASN A 10 -5.79 3.70 5.83
CA ASN A 10 -4.50 3.97 6.45
C ASN A 10 -3.61 4.77 5.49
N MET A 11 -3.40 6.04 5.78
CA MET A 11 -2.65 7.00 4.97
C MET A 11 -1.34 6.44 4.41
N THR A 12 -0.56 5.74 5.22
CA THR A 12 0.76 5.22 4.86
C THR A 12 0.74 4.08 3.84
N ASN A 13 -0.43 3.53 3.55
CA ASN A 13 -0.61 2.39 2.64
C ASN A 13 -1.63 2.68 1.53
N THR A 14 -2.64 3.53 1.79
CA THR A 14 -3.81 3.65 0.91
C THR A 14 -3.99 5.02 0.27
N TYR A 15 -3.18 6.04 0.63
CA TYR A 15 -3.22 7.34 -0.02
C TYR A 15 -2.43 7.29 -1.32
N VAL A 16 -3.14 7.03 -2.42
CA VAL A 16 -2.52 6.85 -3.74
C VAL A 16 -2.03 8.15 -4.37
N ASP A 17 -2.44 9.30 -3.88
CA ASP A 17 -1.95 10.62 -4.25
C ASP A 17 -0.58 10.98 -3.66
N PHE A 18 -0.08 10.19 -2.70
CA PHE A 18 1.29 10.39 -2.21
C PHE A 18 2.31 10.04 -3.30
N ALA A 19 3.43 10.75 -3.29
CA ALA A 19 4.56 10.49 -4.17
C ALA A 19 5.01 9.02 -4.07
N TYR A 20 5.51 8.46 -5.16
CA TYR A 20 6.02 7.07 -5.17
C TYR A 20 7.37 6.92 -4.48
N THR A 21 8.16 7.99 -4.47
CA THR A 21 9.50 8.02 -3.89
C THR A 21 9.72 9.32 -3.13
N PRO A 22 10.71 9.39 -2.22
CA PRO A 22 11.06 10.62 -1.53
C PRO A 22 11.79 11.64 -2.41
N ASP A 23 11.94 11.40 -3.71
CA ASP A 23 12.59 12.31 -4.63
C ASP A 23 11.78 13.60 -4.76
N LYS A 24 12.45 14.76 -4.66
CA LYS A 24 11.82 16.07 -4.72
C LYS A 24 11.17 16.41 -6.07
N ILE A 25 11.60 15.72 -7.13
CA ILE A 25 11.00 15.86 -8.47
C ILE A 25 9.81 14.92 -8.69
N GLU A 26 9.59 13.98 -7.78
CA GLU A 26 8.47 13.06 -7.85
C GLU A 26 7.16 13.83 -7.63
N ARG A 27 6.18 13.52 -8.45
CA ARG A 27 4.86 14.12 -8.35
C ARG A 27 4.05 13.46 -7.23
N GLY A 28 3.23 14.24 -6.54
CA GLY A 28 2.36 13.78 -5.46
C GLY A 28 2.65 14.51 -4.16
N LEU A 29 1.83 14.23 -3.17
CA LEU A 29 2.03 14.75 -1.81
C LEU A 29 3.12 13.93 -1.09
N SER A 30 3.83 14.56 -0.15
CA SER A 30 4.93 13.91 0.58
C SER A 30 4.98 14.30 2.07
N TRP A 31 3.99 15.02 2.57
CA TRP A 31 3.96 15.48 3.95
C TRP A 31 3.87 14.34 4.99
N GLY A 32 3.33 13.19 4.61
CA GLY A 32 3.22 11.98 5.44
C GLY A 32 4.12 10.83 4.99
N GLY A 33 5.11 11.11 4.13
CA GLY A 33 5.99 10.12 3.51
C GLY A 33 5.66 9.88 2.05
N PHE A 34 5.81 8.66 1.58
CA PHE A 34 5.48 8.27 0.22
C PHE A 34 4.75 6.92 0.21
N VAL A 35 4.01 6.65 -0.85
CA VAL A 35 3.30 5.39 -1.06
C VAL A 35 3.66 4.85 -2.45
N ASP A 36 4.29 3.69 -2.46
CA ASP A 36 4.55 2.89 -3.65
C ASP A 36 3.73 1.60 -3.61
N GLU A 37 3.88 0.74 -4.59
CA GLU A 37 3.16 -0.54 -4.69
C GLU A 37 3.47 -1.47 -3.52
N ARG A 38 4.71 -1.43 -2.98
CA ARG A 38 5.10 -2.25 -1.84
C ARG A 38 4.35 -1.85 -0.59
N ARG A 39 4.21 -0.53 -0.38
CA ARG A 39 3.49 0.01 0.78
C ARG A 39 2.01 -0.29 0.70
N SER A 40 1.41 -0.16 -0.48
CA SER A 40 0.00 -0.54 -0.67
C SER A 40 -0.20 -2.04 -0.41
N PHE A 41 0.68 -2.88 -0.95
CA PHE A 41 0.65 -4.33 -0.74
C PHE A 41 0.90 -4.73 0.71
N SER A 42 1.72 -3.98 1.46
CA SER A 42 2.05 -4.32 2.85
C SER A 42 0.95 -4.00 3.87
N LEU A 43 -0.18 -3.44 3.45
CA LEU A 43 -1.32 -3.21 4.33
C LEU A 43 -1.76 -4.52 5.00
N LEU A 44 -1.90 -4.50 6.31
CA LEU A 44 -2.50 -5.57 7.12
C LEU A 44 -3.78 -5.03 7.76
N PRO A 45 -4.96 -5.36 7.21
CA PRO A 45 -6.22 -4.82 7.72
C PRO A 45 -6.46 -5.10 9.21
N TYR A 46 -5.90 -6.18 9.72
CA TYR A 46 -6.08 -6.58 11.12
C TYR A 46 -4.87 -6.26 12.00
N ASP A 47 -3.77 -5.76 11.41
CA ASP A 47 -2.57 -5.32 12.13
C ASP A 47 -1.95 -4.07 11.47
N ILE A 48 -2.65 -2.96 11.57
CA ILE A 48 -2.25 -1.70 10.93
C ILE A 48 -0.90 -1.17 11.39
N TYR A 49 -0.45 -1.53 12.60
CA TYR A 49 0.84 -1.09 13.12
C TYR A 49 2.02 -1.77 12.42
N ARG A 50 1.86 -3.03 11.99
CA ARG A 50 2.86 -3.77 11.21
C ARG A 50 2.70 -3.60 9.70
N SER A 51 1.66 -2.89 9.25
CA SER A 51 1.49 -2.52 7.83
C SER A 51 2.59 -1.60 7.32
N VAL A 52 3.20 -0.79 8.21
CA VAL A 52 4.19 0.22 7.84
C VAL A 52 5.60 -0.35 7.99
N ARG A 53 6.03 -1.09 6.99
CA ARG A 53 7.34 -1.79 6.98
C ARG A 53 8.52 -0.89 6.63
N TRP A 54 8.29 0.31 6.08
CA TRP A 54 9.34 1.27 5.72
C TRP A 54 9.05 2.64 6.34
N ASP A 55 10.11 3.33 6.73
CA ASP A 55 10.02 4.71 7.20
C ASP A 55 9.80 5.71 6.03
N ASP A 56 9.73 7.00 6.36
CA ASP A 56 9.57 8.11 5.39
C ASP A 56 10.76 8.25 4.42
N LYS A 57 11.89 7.62 4.73
CA LYS A 57 13.10 7.59 3.88
C LYS A 57 13.27 6.27 3.10
N GLY A 58 12.29 5.36 3.22
CA GLY A 58 12.34 4.07 2.54
C GLY A 58 13.22 3.01 3.22
N ARG A 59 13.66 3.23 4.46
CA ARG A 59 14.45 2.25 5.21
C ARG A 59 13.50 1.29 5.94
N MET A 60 13.90 0.02 6.04
CA MET A 60 13.16 -0.98 6.82
C MET A 60 13.02 -0.53 8.28
N ARG A 61 11.83 -0.74 8.82
CA ARG A 61 11.50 -0.45 10.21
C ARG A 61 11.61 -1.69 11.07
N ASP A 62 11.92 -1.49 12.34
CA ASP A 62 11.62 -2.49 13.37
C ASP A 62 10.10 -2.51 13.59
N ILE A 63 9.48 -3.65 13.26
CA ILE A 63 8.05 -3.91 13.45
C ILE A 63 7.79 -5.00 14.52
N ALA A 64 8.85 -5.46 15.21
CA ALA A 64 8.71 -6.42 16.29
C ALA A 64 7.96 -5.81 17.48
N SER A 65 8.29 -4.58 17.81
CA SER A 65 7.67 -3.84 18.92
C SER A 65 6.48 -3.03 18.43
N LEU A 66 5.31 -3.26 19.03
CA LEU A 66 4.16 -2.39 18.84
C LEU A 66 4.23 -1.19 19.81
N PRO A 67 3.62 -0.05 19.47
CA PRO A 67 3.47 1.05 20.41
C PRO A 67 2.77 0.58 21.69
N GLU A 68 3.10 1.19 22.81
CA GLU A 68 2.53 0.83 24.12
C GLU A 68 1.00 0.82 24.06
N GLY A 69 0.39 -0.23 24.61
CA GLY A 69 -1.05 -0.41 24.63
C GLY A 69 -1.70 -0.73 23.29
N LYS A 70 -0.91 -1.05 22.26
CA LYS A 70 -1.41 -1.42 20.93
C LYS A 70 -1.24 -2.90 20.68
N THR A 71 -2.28 -3.51 20.13
CA THR A 71 -2.32 -4.93 19.74
C THR A 71 -2.96 -5.03 18.34
N PRO A 72 -2.72 -6.12 17.60
CA PRO A 72 -3.56 -6.48 16.47
C PRO A 72 -5.05 -6.55 16.87
N LEU A 73 -5.93 -6.45 15.88
CA LEU A 73 -7.37 -6.50 16.16
C LEU A 73 -7.79 -7.90 16.58
N ASP A 74 -8.47 -8.00 17.73
CA ASP A 74 -9.06 -9.24 18.21
C ASP A 74 -10.36 -9.59 17.46
N ILE A 75 -11.13 -8.57 17.06
CA ILE A 75 -12.44 -8.71 16.37
C ILE A 75 -12.27 -8.27 14.92
N LYS A 76 -11.91 -9.23 14.06
CA LYS A 76 -11.63 -9.00 12.64
C LYS A 76 -12.88 -8.62 11.83
N GLU A 77 -14.04 -9.13 12.20
CA GLU A 77 -15.33 -8.90 11.54
C GLU A 77 -15.81 -7.46 11.61
N ASN A 78 -15.27 -6.64 12.49
CA ASN A 78 -15.54 -5.21 12.51
C ASN A 78 -14.85 -4.44 11.36
N VAL A 79 -13.83 -5.02 10.74
CA VAL A 79 -13.22 -4.44 9.54
C VAL A 79 -14.01 -4.93 8.33
N VAL A 80 -14.87 -4.06 7.81
CA VAL A 80 -15.77 -4.39 6.70
C VAL A 80 -15.19 -4.03 5.33
N GLY A 81 -14.03 -3.39 5.29
CA GLY A 81 -13.36 -3.07 4.04
C GLY A 81 -12.11 -2.22 4.19
N VAL A 82 -11.44 -1.99 3.07
CA VAL A 82 -10.33 -1.05 2.92
C VAL A 82 -10.66 -0.05 1.81
N GLN A 83 -10.11 1.15 1.89
CA GLN A 83 -10.39 2.24 0.96
C GLN A 83 -9.10 2.94 0.56
N ALA A 84 -8.87 3.08 -0.75
CA ALA A 84 -7.83 3.96 -1.28
C ALA A 84 -8.35 5.40 -1.35
N GLN A 85 -7.47 6.37 -1.11
CA GLN A 85 -7.77 7.80 -1.20
C GLN A 85 -6.94 8.43 -2.32
N LEU A 86 -7.60 9.27 -3.11
CA LEU A 86 -6.96 10.16 -4.06
C LEU A 86 -7.39 11.59 -3.76
N TRP A 87 -6.50 12.38 -3.20
CA TRP A 87 -6.68 13.81 -3.01
C TRP A 87 -6.14 14.54 -4.24
N THR A 88 -6.74 15.64 -4.63
CA THR A 88 -6.55 16.21 -5.97
C THR A 88 -5.71 17.47 -6.02
N GLU A 89 -5.06 17.87 -4.92
CA GLU A 89 -4.31 19.13 -4.81
C GLU A 89 -3.21 19.27 -5.88
N THR A 90 -2.59 18.15 -6.26
CA THR A 90 -1.50 18.12 -7.25
C THR A 90 -1.94 17.62 -8.63
N VAL A 91 -3.22 17.27 -8.80
CA VAL A 91 -3.79 16.83 -10.08
C VAL A 91 -3.94 18.03 -11.03
N ARG A 92 -3.52 17.85 -12.31
CA ARG A 92 -3.64 18.86 -13.36
C ARG A 92 -4.32 18.33 -14.62
N CYS A 93 -4.35 17.02 -14.81
CA CYS A 93 -4.97 16.35 -15.95
C CYS A 93 -5.33 14.90 -15.56
N PHE A 94 -6.05 14.21 -16.44
CA PHE A 94 -6.48 12.84 -16.20
C PHE A 94 -5.29 11.86 -16.07
N ASP A 95 -4.24 12.03 -16.86
CA ASP A 95 -3.04 11.21 -16.76
C ASP A 95 -2.35 11.29 -15.40
N HIS A 96 -2.48 12.42 -14.70
CA HIS A 96 -2.00 12.51 -13.31
C HIS A 96 -2.82 11.62 -12.38
N VAL A 97 -4.15 11.60 -12.55
CA VAL A 97 -5.05 10.71 -11.77
C VAL A 97 -4.64 9.26 -11.94
N THR A 98 -4.56 8.80 -13.19
CA THR A 98 -4.25 7.41 -13.50
C THR A 98 -2.84 7.03 -13.07
N SER A 99 -1.84 7.90 -13.26
CA SER A 99 -0.47 7.66 -12.79
C SER A 99 -0.33 7.63 -11.26
N TYR A 100 -1.20 8.32 -10.53
CA TYR A 100 -1.22 8.22 -9.07
C TYR A 100 -1.86 6.92 -8.60
N VAL A 101 -2.93 6.51 -9.26
CA VAL A 101 -3.70 5.31 -8.91
C VAL A 101 -2.95 4.04 -9.31
N PHE A 102 -2.44 3.98 -10.54
CA PHE A 102 -1.88 2.77 -11.11
C PHE A 102 -0.34 2.75 -11.11
N PRO A 103 0.28 1.65 -10.65
CA PRO A 103 -0.33 0.40 -10.18
C PRO A 103 -0.57 0.32 -8.65
N LYS A 104 -0.38 1.37 -7.85
CA LYS A 104 -0.51 1.32 -6.37
C LYS A 104 -1.80 0.68 -5.88
N VAL A 105 -2.93 1.01 -6.52
CA VAL A 105 -4.25 0.51 -6.11
C VAL A 105 -4.35 -1.00 -6.18
N CYS A 106 -3.55 -1.67 -7.04
CA CYS A 106 -3.50 -3.13 -7.11
C CYS A 106 -3.10 -3.75 -5.76
N GLY A 107 -2.16 -3.12 -5.03
CA GLY A 107 -1.80 -3.57 -3.69
C GLY A 107 -2.94 -3.43 -2.69
N VAL A 108 -3.73 -2.36 -2.79
CA VAL A 108 -4.92 -2.17 -1.94
C VAL A 108 -5.98 -3.24 -2.26
N PHE A 109 -6.21 -3.52 -3.56
CA PHE A 109 -7.16 -4.54 -3.98
C PHE A 109 -6.74 -5.94 -3.54
N GLU A 110 -5.45 -6.26 -3.65
CA GLU A 110 -4.91 -7.51 -3.15
C GLU A 110 -5.18 -7.69 -1.65
N ARG A 111 -5.03 -6.65 -0.86
CA ARG A 111 -5.32 -6.69 0.58
C ARG A 111 -6.82 -6.67 0.89
N ALA A 112 -7.64 -6.05 0.06
CA ALA A 112 -9.10 -6.14 0.19
C ALA A 112 -9.60 -7.57 -0.05
N TRP A 113 -9.00 -8.28 -1.00
CA TRP A 113 -9.34 -9.65 -1.35
C TRP A 113 -8.76 -10.67 -0.38
N ASN A 114 -7.49 -10.49 0.01
CA ASN A 114 -6.76 -11.36 0.93
C ASN A 114 -6.30 -10.56 2.17
N ALA A 115 -7.21 -10.34 3.10
CA ALA A 115 -6.96 -9.53 4.28
C ALA A 115 -6.05 -10.20 5.32
N SER A 116 -5.89 -11.54 5.27
CA SER A 116 -5.01 -12.33 6.16
C SER A 116 -3.97 -13.09 5.32
N PRO A 117 -2.92 -12.40 4.83
CA PRO A 117 -1.86 -13.06 4.07
C PRO A 117 -1.01 -13.99 4.95
N SER A 118 -0.23 -14.89 4.33
CA SER A 118 0.60 -15.87 5.05
C SER A 118 1.63 -15.24 5.99
N TRP A 119 2.02 -14.00 5.72
CA TRP A 119 2.95 -13.20 6.52
C TRP A 119 2.28 -12.31 7.57
N GLU A 120 0.95 -12.44 7.78
CA GLU A 120 0.26 -11.79 8.90
C GLU A 120 0.87 -12.27 10.23
N GLY A 121 1.17 -11.35 11.13
CA GLY A 121 1.78 -11.66 12.43
C GLY A 121 3.31 -11.80 12.44
N THR A 122 3.98 -11.72 11.27
CA THR A 122 5.45 -11.65 11.25
C THR A 122 5.94 -10.37 11.91
N THR A 123 7.06 -10.46 12.61
CA THR A 123 7.66 -9.36 13.36
C THR A 123 8.93 -8.80 12.69
N ILE A 124 9.29 -9.35 11.55
CA ILE A 124 10.45 -8.92 10.74
C ILE A 124 9.92 -8.28 9.47
N ALA A 125 10.36 -7.06 9.18
CA ALA A 125 9.82 -6.28 8.05
C ALA A 125 10.16 -6.89 6.68
N ASP A 126 11.29 -7.58 6.55
CA ASP A 126 11.76 -8.32 5.38
C ASP A 126 11.60 -9.83 5.52
N ASP A 127 10.58 -10.28 6.23
CA ASP A 127 10.26 -11.69 6.40
C ASP A 127 10.22 -12.42 5.05
N PRO A 128 10.83 -13.60 4.92
CA PRO A 128 10.90 -14.32 3.64
C PRO A 128 9.53 -14.62 3.02
N SER A 129 8.49 -14.90 3.82
CA SER A 129 7.14 -15.14 3.30
C SER A 129 6.53 -13.88 2.71
N PHE A 130 6.75 -12.72 3.36
CA PHE A 130 6.36 -11.42 2.81
C PHE A 130 7.07 -11.11 1.50
N LEU A 131 8.40 -11.28 1.44
CA LEU A 131 9.17 -11.00 0.24
C LEU A 131 8.78 -11.91 -0.93
N GLN A 132 8.52 -13.19 -0.67
CA GLN A 132 8.07 -14.13 -1.68
C GLN A 132 6.69 -13.75 -2.25
N GLU A 133 5.74 -13.38 -1.40
CA GLU A 133 4.41 -12.94 -1.87
C GLU A 133 4.49 -11.59 -2.58
N LEU A 134 5.33 -10.68 -2.13
CA LEU A 134 5.57 -9.41 -2.80
C LEU A 134 6.14 -9.61 -4.21
N ASP A 135 7.10 -10.50 -4.38
CA ASP A 135 7.66 -10.84 -5.70
C ASP A 135 6.62 -11.45 -6.63
N ARG A 136 5.80 -12.36 -6.11
CA ARG A 136 4.66 -12.94 -6.86
C ARG A 136 3.66 -11.87 -7.27
N TYR A 137 3.31 -10.96 -6.36
CA TYR A 137 2.43 -9.83 -6.63
C TYR A 137 2.99 -8.95 -7.76
N TYR A 138 4.27 -8.58 -7.70
CA TYR A 138 4.90 -7.81 -8.77
C TYR A 138 4.89 -8.55 -10.11
N SER A 139 5.18 -9.82 -10.11
CA SER A 139 5.14 -10.63 -11.34
C SER A 139 3.74 -10.63 -11.96
N THR A 140 2.70 -10.69 -11.13
CA THR A 140 1.31 -10.61 -11.59
C THR A 140 0.98 -9.23 -12.17
N VAL A 141 1.34 -8.15 -11.47
CA VAL A 141 1.12 -6.78 -11.97
C VAL A 141 1.82 -6.56 -13.31
N VAL A 142 3.07 -6.99 -13.44
CA VAL A 142 3.85 -6.82 -14.68
C VAL A 142 3.28 -7.65 -15.84
N SER A 143 2.82 -8.86 -15.58
CA SER A 143 2.36 -9.78 -16.63
C SER A 143 0.89 -9.58 -17.05
N HIS A 144 0.06 -8.99 -16.20
CA HIS A 144 -1.37 -8.83 -16.47
C HIS A 144 -1.83 -7.37 -16.49
N GLU A 145 -1.50 -6.59 -15.45
CA GLU A 145 -2.02 -5.25 -15.32
C GLU A 145 -1.32 -4.26 -16.27
N ILE A 146 0.01 -4.32 -16.33
CA ILE A 146 0.77 -3.40 -17.18
C ILE A 146 0.37 -3.53 -18.67
N PRO A 147 0.32 -4.74 -19.27
CA PRO A 147 -0.16 -4.89 -20.65
C PRO A 147 -1.58 -4.36 -20.87
N TYR A 148 -2.46 -4.52 -19.90
CA TYR A 148 -3.81 -3.96 -19.97
C TYR A 148 -3.80 -2.43 -19.96
N TYR A 149 -2.98 -1.79 -19.12
CA TYR A 149 -2.85 -0.33 -19.10
C TYR A 149 -2.30 0.20 -20.43
N GLU A 150 -1.32 -0.51 -21.03
CA GLU A 150 -0.73 -0.15 -22.33
C GLU A 150 -1.76 -0.28 -23.45
N ASP A 151 -2.51 -1.38 -23.51
CA ASP A 151 -3.55 -1.61 -24.51
C ASP A 151 -4.67 -0.56 -24.43
N MET A 152 -5.07 -0.21 -23.24
CA MET A 152 -6.10 0.79 -22.95
C MET A 152 -5.59 2.24 -22.99
N GLN A 153 -4.30 2.45 -23.26
CA GLN A 153 -3.65 3.77 -23.25
C GLN A 153 -3.83 4.53 -21.93
N ILE A 154 -3.84 3.81 -20.83
CA ILE A 154 -3.93 4.38 -19.48
C ILE A 154 -2.53 4.79 -19.04
N ALA A 155 -2.34 6.06 -18.67
CA ALA A 155 -1.10 6.51 -18.06
C ALA A 155 -0.91 5.85 -16.68
N TYR A 156 0.23 5.26 -16.45
CA TYR A 156 0.59 4.63 -15.17
C TYR A 156 2.03 4.97 -14.79
N ARG A 157 2.38 4.74 -13.53
CA ARG A 157 3.74 4.96 -13.04
C ARG A 157 4.63 3.78 -13.40
N HIS A 158 5.56 4.01 -14.30
CA HIS A 158 6.58 3.01 -14.60
C HIS A 158 7.51 2.81 -13.41
N ARG A 159 7.70 1.56 -13.01
CA ARG A 159 8.71 1.21 -12.02
C ARG A 159 10.09 1.49 -12.60
N LYS A 160 10.86 2.39 -12.01
CA LYS A 160 12.28 2.51 -12.32
C LYS A 160 12.95 1.22 -11.85
N ASN A 161 13.63 0.51 -12.74
CA ASN A 161 14.46 -0.63 -12.36
C ASN A 161 15.45 -0.14 -11.30
N GLN A 162 15.31 -0.64 -10.08
CA GLN A 162 16.25 -0.45 -8.98
C GLN A 162 17.25 -1.58 -8.99
#